data_3ebcc074dbbb5d182372ccca0b71e9c7
#
_entry.id   3ebcc074dbbb5d182372ccca0b71e9c7
#
_cell.length_a   1.000
_cell.length_b   1.000
_cell.length_c   1.000
_cell.angle_alpha   90.00
_cell.angle_beta   90.00
_cell.angle_gamma   90.00
#
_symmetry.space_group_name_H-M   'P 1'
#
loop_
_entity.id
_entity.type
_entity.pdbx_description
1 polymer ?
#
loop_
_entity_poly.entity_id
_entity_poly.type
_entity_poly.pdbx_seq_one_letter_code
_entity_poly.pdbx_strand_id
1 'polypeptide(L)'
;MSDRWADSWIIVYMGAFFAYGPPIGLYLARLGKGRTVRQFLLMNVFAPSMFVYLWINTFGSLAIYYQWKNLVDVWSFVQTQGLESTVIGILQRFPFSMALIVFFVIVTMISFVTLVDPMTSVLATISTKGISAEEEAPKFLKVLWGGNMGGVALAVITLCGISALRGMFVFGGVLMMLLTIILCWCIVKEGQNILARNKREDTP
;
A
#
# COMPACT_ATOMS: atom_id res chain seq x y z
N MET A 1 -16.01 19.68 14.10
CA MET A 1 -15.98 18.28 13.57
C MET A 1 -15.01 18.11 12.41
N SER A 2 -14.62 19.18 11.72
CA SER A 2 -13.74 19.19 10.55
C SER A 2 -12.24 18.91 10.84
N ASP A 3 -11.71 19.45 11.92
CA ASP A 3 -10.26 19.45 12.14
C ASP A 3 -9.69 18.05 12.47
N ARG A 4 -10.44 17.24 13.20
CA ARG A 4 -9.98 15.88 13.56
C ARG A 4 -10.11 14.84 12.43
N TRP A 5 -10.96 15.09 11.43
CA TRP A 5 -11.11 14.16 10.32
C TRP A 5 -9.86 14.17 9.42
N ALA A 6 -9.39 15.34 9.08
CA ALA A 6 -8.17 15.50 8.28
C ALA A 6 -6.97 14.85 8.98
N ASP A 7 -6.78 15.11 10.28
CA ASP A 7 -5.70 14.53 11.06
C ASP A 7 -5.78 12.99 11.12
N SER A 8 -6.97 12.47 11.34
CA SER A 8 -7.18 11.01 11.47
C SER A 8 -6.97 10.25 10.16
N TRP A 9 -7.23 10.88 9.01
CA TRP A 9 -7.19 10.20 7.72
C TRP A 9 -5.96 10.57 6.90
N ILE A 10 -5.69 11.86 6.71
CA ILE A 10 -4.58 12.32 5.86
C ILE A 10 -3.24 11.89 6.46
N ILE A 11 -3.04 12.09 7.76
CA ILE A 11 -1.77 11.74 8.42
C ILE A 11 -1.55 10.23 8.39
N VAL A 12 -2.58 9.43 8.68
CA VAL A 12 -2.47 7.96 8.67
C VAL A 12 -2.19 7.43 7.27
N TYR A 13 -2.91 7.92 6.25
CA TYR A 13 -2.66 7.51 4.88
C TYR A 13 -1.28 7.93 4.37
N MET A 14 -0.87 9.18 4.59
CA MET A 14 0.46 9.64 4.22
C MET A 14 1.54 8.82 4.94
N GLY A 15 1.38 8.57 6.25
CA GLY A 15 2.28 7.71 7.00
C GLY A 15 2.39 6.31 6.41
N ALA A 16 1.26 5.68 6.08
CA ALA A 16 1.24 4.37 5.46
C ALA A 16 1.95 4.36 4.09
N PHE A 17 1.67 5.33 3.21
CA PHE A 17 2.30 5.41 1.90
C PHE A 17 3.82 5.60 2.00
N PHE A 18 4.30 6.45 2.90
CA PHE A 18 5.74 6.61 3.12
C PHE A 18 6.36 5.35 3.74
N ALA A 19 5.67 4.68 4.65
CA ALA A 19 6.17 3.44 5.25
C ALA A 19 6.37 2.33 4.21
N TYR A 20 5.48 2.23 3.23
CA TYR A 20 5.55 1.24 2.15
C TYR A 20 6.47 1.65 0.99
N GLY A 21 6.71 2.92 0.77
CA GLY A 21 7.41 3.46 -0.39
C GLY A 21 8.77 2.80 -0.65
N PRO A 22 9.76 2.88 0.25
CA PRO A 22 11.08 2.32 0.02
C PRO A 22 11.11 0.79 -0.19
N PRO A 23 10.43 -0.05 0.60
CA PRO A 23 10.39 -1.49 0.36
C PRO A 23 9.74 -1.86 -0.98
N ILE A 24 8.60 -1.24 -1.32
CA ILE A 24 7.95 -1.47 -2.62
C ILE A 24 8.85 -0.96 -3.75
N GLY A 25 9.50 0.19 -3.60
CA GLY A 25 10.45 0.71 -4.57
C GLY A 25 11.58 -0.28 -4.88
N LEU A 26 12.15 -0.91 -3.86
CA LEU A 26 13.18 -1.93 -4.03
C LEU A 26 12.66 -3.18 -4.77
N TYR A 27 11.44 -3.62 -4.45
CA TYR A 27 10.80 -4.73 -5.18
C TYR A 27 10.50 -4.37 -6.63
N LEU A 28 9.94 -3.20 -6.88
CA LEU A 28 9.61 -2.73 -8.22
C LEU A 28 10.86 -2.50 -9.10
N ALA A 29 11.97 -2.10 -8.49
CA ALA A 29 13.25 -1.96 -9.21
C ALA A 29 13.70 -3.29 -9.86
N ARG A 30 13.44 -4.41 -9.19
CA ARG A 30 13.72 -5.75 -9.74
C ARG A 30 12.82 -6.07 -10.93
N LEU A 31 11.51 -5.77 -10.81
CA LEU A 31 10.53 -6.02 -11.87
C LEU A 31 10.71 -5.06 -13.07
N GLY A 32 11.29 -3.88 -12.83
CA GLY A 32 11.55 -2.87 -13.85
C GLY A 32 12.73 -3.17 -14.75
N LYS A 33 13.54 -4.18 -14.44
CA LYS A 33 14.74 -4.52 -15.20
C LYS A 33 14.39 -4.84 -16.67
N GLY A 34 15.08 -4.19 -17.60
CA GLY A 34 14.83 -4.32 -19.04
C GLY A 34 13.65 -3.52 -19.59
N ARG A 35 12.98 -2.71 -18.77
CA ARG A 35 11.89 -1.81 -19.20
C ARG A 35 12.38 -0.37 -19.29
N THR A 36 11.75 0.41 -20.17
CA THR A 36 12.02 1.85 -20.21
C THR A 36 11.37 2.54 -19.00
N VAL A 37 11.96 3.66 -18.55
CA VAL A 37 11.44 4.47 -17.45
C VAL A 37 9.97 4.88 -17.70
N ARG A 38 9.65 5.23 -18.96
CA ARG A 38 8.28 5.59 -19.34
C ARG A 38 7.29 4.43 -19.14
N GLN A 39 7.65 3.23 -19.59
CA GLN A 39 6.81 2.03 -19.39
C GLN A 39 6.65 1.71 -17.92
N PHE A 40 7.74 1.80 -17.16
CA PHE A 40 7.73 1.55 -15.72
C PHE A 40 6.79 2.52 -14.98
N LEU A 41 6.86 3.82 -15.27
CA LEU A 41 5.98 4.82 -14.67
C LEU A 41 4.52 4.63 -15.07
N LEU A 42 4.24 4.36 -16.36
CA LEU A 42 2.87 4.11 -16.82
C LEU A 42 2.24 2.92 -16.10
N MET A 43 2.98 1.83 -15.93
CA MET A 43 2.45 0.63 -15.27
C MET A 43 2.27 0.80 -13.76
N ASN A 44 3.18 1.51 -13.09
CA ASN A 44 3.17 1.59 -11.63
C ASN A 44 2.44 2.83 -11.07
N VAL A 45 2.23 3.86 -11.88
CA VAL A 45 1.51 5.06 -11.46
C VAL A 45 0.13 5.11 -12.08
N PHE A 46 0.04 5.04 -13.41
CA PHE A 46 -1.24 5.26 -14.10
C PHE A 46 -2.24 4.12 -13.88
N ALA A 47 -1.83 2.87 -14.06
CA ALA A 47 -2.74 1.73 -13.94
C ALA A 47 -3.32 1.56 -12.52
N PRO A 48 -2.52 1.60 -11.43
CA PRO A 48 -3.07 1.57 -10.07
C PRO A 48 -3.95 2.78 -9.75
N SER A 49 -3.57 3.99 -10.22
CA SER A 49 -4.37 5.20 -9.97
C SER A 49 -5.74 5.11 -10.62
N MET A 50 -5.85 4.59 -11.85
CA MET A 50 -7.13 4.35 -12.51
C MET A 50 -7.98 3.36 -11.75
N PHE A 51 -7.40 2.26 -11.27
CA PHE A 51 -8.10 1.28 -10.47
C PHE A 51 -8.64 1.88 -9.17
N VAL A 52 -7.81 2.61 -8.42
CA VAL A 52 -8.21 3.27 -7.17
C VAL A 52 -9.30 4.31 -7.43
N TYR A 53 -9.19 5.08 -8.51
CA TYR A 53 -10.20 6.05 -8.92
C TYR A 53 -11.56 5.38 -9.16
N LEU A 54 -11.60 4.30 -9.95
CA LEU A 54 -12.82 3.54 -10.20
C LEU A 54 -13.39 2.94 -8.91
N TRP A 55 -12.54 2.36 -8.07
CA TRP A 55 -12.93 1.76 -6.80
C TRP A 55 -13.57 2.77 -5.86
N ILE A 56 -12.89 3.88 -5.59
CA ILE A 56 -13.38 4.91 -4.66
C ILE A 56 -14.67 5.54 -5.19
N ASN A 57 -14.75 5.83 -6.49
CA ASN A 57 -15.96 6.42 -7.07
C ASN A 57 -17.14 5.44 -6.99
N THR A 58 -16.94 4.16 -7.29
CA THR A 58 -18.02 3.18 -7.23
C THR A 58 -18.55 3.00 -5.80
N PHE A 59 -17.68 2.64 -4.87
CA PHE A 59 -18.11 2.37 -3.49
C PHE A 59 -18.48 3.64 -2.72
N GLY A 60 -17.77 4.74 -2.96
CA GLY A 60 -18.09 6.03 -2.33
C GLY A 60 -19.44 6.58 -2.81
N SER A 61 -19.72 6.56 -4.10
CA SER A 61 -20.99 7.00 -4.65
C SER A 61 -22.16 6.14 -4.16
N LEU A 62 -21.96 4.82 -4.07
CA LEU A 62 -22.95 3.90 -3.53
C LEU A 62 -23.25 4.19 -2.06
N ALA A 63 -22.23 4.39 -1.24
CA ALA A 63 -22.39 4.74 0.17
C ALA A 63 -23.21 6.04 0.35
N ILE A 64 -22.86 7.08 -0.41
CA ILE A 64 -23.58 8.36 -0.41
C ILE A 64 -25.03 8.18 -0.89
N TYR A 65 -25.26 7.43 -1.95
CA TYR A 65 -26.59 7.16 -2.48
C TYR A 65 -27.47 6.44 -1.45
N TYR A 66 -26.96 5.38 -0.81
CA TYR A 66 -27.70 4.63 0.21
C TYR A 66 -28.02 5.46 1.43
N GLN A 67 -27.09 6.31 1.87
CA GLN A 67 -27.31 7.25 2.97
C GLN A 67 -28.37 8.28 2.60
N TRP A 68 -28.28 8.88 1.40
CA TRP A 68 -29.24 9.92 0.96
C TRP A 68 -30.66 9.38 0.78
N LYS A 69 -30.79 8.17 0.28
CA LYS A 69 -32.09 7.50 0.13
C LYS A 69 -32.63 6.88 1.43
N ASN A 70 -31.93 7.02 2.54
CA ASN A 70 -32.26 6.38 3.82
C ASN A 70 -32.47 4.85 3.71
N LEU A 71 -31.80 4.21 2.75
CA LEU A 71 -31.86 2.76 2.56
C LEU A 71 -30.97 2.03 3.57
N VAL A 72 -29.86 2.64 3.93
CA VAL A 72 -28.91 2.18 4.94
C VAL A 72 -28.41 3.41 5.68
N ASP A 73 -28.40 3.38 7.00
CA ASP A 73 -27.71 4.39 7.79
C ASP A 73 -26.21 4.09 7.84
N VAL A 74 -25.53 4.47 6.74
CA VAL A 74 -24.09 4.26 6.57
C VAL A 74 -23.30 4.95 7.67
N TRP A 75 -23.77 6.10 8.15
CA TRP A 75 -23.11 6.85 9.21
C TRP A 75 -23.11 6.10 10.54
N SER A 76 -24.24 5.53 10.95
CA SER A 76 -24.32 4.73 12.17
C SER A 76 -23.51 3.43 12.05
N PHE A 77 -23.50 2.80 10.87
CA PHE A 77 -22.65 1.63 10.60
C PHE A 77 -21.16 1.93 10.78
N VAL A 78 -20.68 3.04 10.22
CA VAL A 78 -19.28 3.47 10.37
C VAL A 78 -18.94 3.72 11.84
N GLN A 79 -19.83 4.33 12.60
CA GLN A 79 -19.57 4.66 14.01
C GLN A 79 -19.62 3.45 14.94
N THR A 80 -20.47 2.47 14.66
CA THR A 80 -20.71 1.33 15.54
C THR A 80 -19.89 0.09 15.17
N GLN A 81 -19.74 -0.18 13.90
CA GLN A 81 -19.13 -1.41 13.38
C GLN A 81 -17.81 -1.20 12.63
N GLY A 82 -17.44 0.06 12.38
CA GLY A 82 -16.25 0.42 11.63
C GLY A 82 -16.46 0.45 10.11
N LEU A 83 -15.47 0.99 9.42
CA LEU A 83 -15.49 1.17 7.96
C LEU A 83 -15.52 -0.15 7.19
N GLU A 84 -14.79 -1.13 7.70
CA GLU A 84 -14.64 -2.44 7.07
C GLU A 84 -15.98 -3.15 6.95
N SER A 85 -16.77 -3.11 8.03
CA SER A 85 -18.12 -3.70 8.08
C SER A 85 -19.11 -2.95 7.20
N THR A 86 -18.90 -1.67 6.96
CA THR A 86 -19.80 -0.84 6.14
C THR A 86 -19.85 -1.32 4.69
N VAL A 87 -18.72 -1.73 4.11
CA VAL A 87 -18.69 -2.28 2.74
C VAL A 87 -19.54 -3.55 2.64
N ILE A 88 -19.42 -4.44 3.63
CA ILE A 88 -20.23 -5.67 3.69
C ILE A 88 -21.72 -5.32 3.85
N GLY A 89 -22.05 -4.35 4.71
CA GLY A 89 -23.42 -3.88 4.92
C GLY A 89 -24.06 -3.31 3.65
N ILE A 90 -23.29 -2.63 2.81
CA ILE A 90 -23.75 -2.15 1.50
C ILE A 90 -23.96 -3.34 0.54
N LEU A 91 -23.00 -4.28 0.48
CA LEU A 91 -23.09 -5.46 -0.40
C LEU A 91 -24.29 -6.36 -0.06
N GLN A 92 -24.69 -6.42 1.22
CA GLN A 92 -25.87 -7.19 1.65
C GLN A 92 -27.20 -6.68 1.05
N ARG A 93 -27.24 -5.47 0.51
CA ARG A 93 -28.44 -4.88 -0.10
C ARG A 93 -28.59 -5.22 -1.59
N PHE A 94 -27.60 -5.82 -2.19
CA PHE A 94 -27.69 -6.22 -3.60
C PHE A 94 -28.37 -7.58 -3.78
N PRO A 95 -29.05 -7.80 -4.91
CA PRO A 95 -29.43 -9.15 -5.32
C PRO A 95 -28.17 -10.01 -5.41
N PHE A 96 -28.25 -11.27 -4.98
CA PHE A 96 -27.09 -12.18 -4.88
C PHE A 96 -25.99 -11.73 -3.90
N SER A 97 -26.38 -11.06 -2.82
CA SER A 97 -25.46 -10.50 -1.82
C SER A 97 -24.39 -11.49 -1.33
N MET A 98 -24.77 -12.76 -1.09
CA MET A 98 -23.84 -13.79 -0.64
C MET A 98 -22.71 -14.04 -1.64
N ALA A 99 -23.05 -14.15 -2.93
CA ALA A 99 -22.03 -14.35 -3.97
C ALA A 99 -21.10 -13.12 -4.09
N LEU A 100 -21.65 -11.91 -3.99
CA LEU A 100 -20.88 -10.66 -4.01
C LEU A 100 -19.93 -10.55 -2.81
N ILE A 101 -20.39 -10.91 -1.61
CA ILE A 101 -19.57 -10.89 -0.40
C ILE A 101 -18.42 -11.90 -0.51
N VAL A 102 -18.73 -13.14 -0.94
CA VAL A 102 -17.69 -14.16 -1.13
C VAL A 102 -16.66 -13.70 -2.18
N PHE A 103 -17.12 -13.17 -3.31
CA PHE A 103 -16.24 -12.61 -4.33
C PHE A 103 -15.38 -11.47 -3.78
N PHE A 104 -15.97 -10.53 -3.03
CA PHE A 104 -15.26 -9.42 -2.40
C PHE A 104 -14.18 -9.91 -1.43
N VAL A 105 -14.50 -10.92 -0.59
CA VAL A 105 -13.54 -11.51 0.34
C VAL A 105 -12.37 -12.16 -0.40
N ILE A 106 -12.65 -12.91 -1.48
CA ILE A 106 -11.61 -13.53 -2.31
C ILE A 106 -10.70 -12.46 -2.92
N VAL A 107 -11.27 -11.41 -3.52
CA VAL A 107 -10.50 -10.30 -4.12
C VAL A 107 -9.66 -9.61 -3.06
N THR A 108 -10.20 -9.37 -1.87
CA THR A 108 -9.47 -8.75 -0.76
C THR A 108 -8.31 -9.63 -0.30
N MET A 109 -8.52 -10.95 -0.19
CA MET A 109 -7.45 -11.91 0.15
C MET A 109 -6.33 -11.92 -0.89
N ILE A 110 -6.67 -11.96 -2.18
CA ILE A 110 -5.67 -11.89 -3.26
C ILE A 110 -4.90 -10.58 -3.18
N SER A 111 -5.58 -9.46 -3.00
CA SER A 111 -4.95 -8.13 -2.86
C SER A 111 -4.01 -8.06 -1.66
N PHE A 112 -4.40 -8.67 -0.54
CA PHE A 112 -3.55 -8.76 0.64
C PHE A 112 -2.28 -9.57 0.37
N VAL A 113 -2.39 -10.74 -0.24
CA VAL A 113 -1.25 -11.59 -0.59
C VAL A 113 -0.29 -10.86 -1.53
N THR A 114 -0.80 -10.17 -2.55
CA THR A 114 0.03 -9.39 -3.49
C THR A 114 0.75 -8.20 -2.84
N LEU A 115 0.27 -7.70 -1.70
CA LEU A 115 0.96 -6.67 -0.92
C LEU A 115 2.02 -7.26 0.01
N VAL A 116 1.73 -8.40 0.65
CA VAL A 116 2.62 -9.03 1.65
C VAL A 116 3.81 -9.70 1.00
N ASP A 117 3.64 -10.36 -0.16
CA ASP A 117 4.73 -11.09 -0.84
C ASP A 117 5.94 -10.19 -1.19
N PRO A 118 5.78 -9.00 -1.79
CA PRO A 118 6.89 -8.06 -1.98
C PRO A 118 7.60 -7.69 -0.69
N MET A 119 6.85 -7.42 0.37
CA MET A 119 7.42 -7.03 1.67
C MET A 119 8.26 -8.14 2.29
N THR A 120 7.73 -9.35 2.34
CA THR A 120 8.46 -10.51 2.86
C THR A 120 9.70 -10.83 2.02
N SER A 121 9.61 -10.66 0.71
CA SER A 121 10.74 -10.86 -0.21
C SER A 121 11.86 -9.85 0.03
N VAL A 122 11.54 -8.58 0.22
CA VAL A 122 12.51 -7.52 0.53
C VAL A 122 13.16 -7.76 1.89
N LEU A 123 12.36 -8.03 2.93
CA LEU A 123 12.87 -8.30 4.27
C LEU A 123 13.79 -9.53 4.29
N ALA A 124 13.40 -10.60 3.62
CA ALA A 124 14.22 -11.80 3.49
C ALA A 124 15.55 -11.52 2.79
N THR A 125 15.54 -10.71 1.73
CA THR A 125 16.78 -10.34 1.01
C THR A 125 17.71 -9.51 1.89
N ILE A 126 17.19 -8.48 2.58
CA ILE A 126 18.01 -7.64 3.47
C ILE A 126 18.59 -8.46 4.63
N SER A 127 17.89 -9.50 5.06
CA SER A 127 18.31 -10.38 6.16
C SER A 127 19.31 -11.45 5.71
N THR A 128 19.57 -11.61 4.41
CA THR A 128 20.47 -12.64 3.87
C THR A 128 21.82 -12.04 3.52
N LYS A 129 22.89 -12.54 4.12
CA LYS A 129 24.27 -12.09 3.85
C LYS A 129 24.77 -12.64 2.52
N GLY A 130 25.40 -11.77 1.71
CA GLY A 130 26.09 -12.17 0.48
C GLY A 130 25.19 -12.43 -0.72
N ILE A 131 23.90 -12.13 -0.62
CA ILE A 131 22.95 -12.23 -1.73
C ILE A 131 22.92 -10.90 -2.51
N SER A 132 22.92 -10.98 -3.83
CA SER A 132 22.70 -9.80 -4.67
C SER A 132 21.27 -9.28 -4.53
N ALA A 133 21.08 -7.98 -4.71
CA ALA A 133 19.74 -7.40 -4.74
C ALA A 133 18.83 -7.99 -5.84
N GLU A 134 19.41 -8.68 -6.81
CA GLU A 134 18.73 -9.30 -7.96
C GLU A 134 18.34 -10.76 -7.70
N GLU A 135 18.95 -11.41 -6.71
CA GLU A 135 18.70 -12.81 -6.38
C GLU A 135 17.53 -12.94 -5.41
N GLU A 136 16.82 -14.06 -5.51
CA GLU A 136 15.74 -14.36 -4.58
C GLU A 136 16.27 -14.94 -3.27
N ALA A 137 15.80 -14.38 -2.16
CA ALA A 137 16.09 -14.90 -0.83
C ALA A 137 15.47 -16.30 -0.63
N PRO A 138 16.06 -17.14 0.25
CA PRO A 138 15.51 -18.44 0.57
C PRO A 138 14.03 -18.37 0.98
N LYS A 139 13.21 -19.27 0.44
CA LYS A 139 11.75 -19.32 0.71
C LYS A 139 11.45 -19.42 2.19
N PHE A 140 12.27 -20.14 2.97
CA PHE A 140 12.11 -20.24 4.42
C PHE A 140 12.11 -18.87 5.11
N LEU A 141 13.02 -17.96 4.71
CA LEU A 141 13.07 -16.61 5.28
C LEU A 141 11.84 -15.77 4.92
N LYS A 142 11.30 -15.92 3.71
CA LYS A 142 10.05 -15.25 3.32
C LYS A 142 8.89 -15.71 4.22
N VAL A 143 8.76 -17.02 4.46
CA VAL A 143 7.73 -17.58 5.35
C VAL A 143 7.93 -17.12 6.80
N LEU A 144 9.16 -17.12 7.28
CA LEU A 144 9.50 -16.66 8.62
C LEU A 144 9.15 -15.19 8.83
N TRP A 145 9.49 -14.32 7.87
CA TRP A 145 9.12 -12.90 7.92
C TRP A 145 7.62 -12.69 7.80
N GLY A 146 6.92 -13.44 6.94
CA GLY A 146 5.46 -13.38 6.81
C GLY A 146 4.77 -13.78 8.11
N GLY A 147 5.21 -14.87 8.75
CA GLY A 147 4.70 -15.30 10.04
C GLY A 147 4.97 -14.29 11.16
N ASN A 148 6.16 -13.68 11.19
CA ASN A 148 6.51 -12.65 12.15
C ASN A 148 5.62 -11.39 11.97
N MET A 149 5.47 -10.89 10.74
CA MET A 149 4.61 -9.73 10.46
C MET A 149 3.15 -10.00 10.85
N GLY A 150 2.62 -11.18 10.51
CA GLY A 150 1.27 -11.59 10.91
C GLY A 150 1.12 -11.72 12.42
N GLY A 151 2.08 -12.33 13.09
CA GLY A 151 2.11 -12.49 14.54
C GLY A 151 2.16 -11.14 15.29
N VAL A 152 3.03 -10.23 14.85
CA VAL A 152 3.10 -8.87 15.42
C VAL A 152 1.80 -8.12 15.20
N ALA A 153 1.23 -8.15 13.97
CA ALA A 153 -0.03 -7.49 13.68
C ALA A 153 -1.17 -8.04 14.55
N LEU A 154 -1.26 -9.37 14.70
CA LEU A 154 -2.26 -10.01 15.55
C LEU A 154 -2.08 -9.60 17.01
N ALA A 155 -0.86 -9.63 17.54
CA ALA A 155 -0.57 -9.23 18.92
C ALA A 155 -0.93 -7.76 19.17
N VAL A 156 -0.58 -6.85 18.26
CA VAL A 156 -0.90 -5.42 18.39
C VAL A 156 -2.41 -5.20 18.35
N ILE A 157 -3.13 -5.85 17.43
CA ILE A 157 -4.58 -5.68 17.31
C ILE A 157 -5.28 -6.22 18.57
N THR A 158 -4.86 -7.38 19.08
CA THR A 158 -5.49 -8.01 20.24
C THR A 158 -5.19 -7.30 21.56
N LEU A 159 -3.97 -6.77 21.74
CA LEU A 159 -3.55 -6.14 23.00
C LEU A 159 -3.85 -4.65 23.05
N CYS A 160 -3.68 -3.94 21.91
CA CYS A 160 -3.72 -2.48 21.86
C CYS A 160 -4.83 -1.93 20.93
N GLY A 161 -5.48 -2.79 20.16
CA GLY A 161 -6.53 -2.41 19.22
C GLY A 161 -6.01 -1.83 17.90
N ILE A 162 -6.92 -1.62 16.95
CA ILE A 162 -6.62 -1.11 15.59
C ILE A 162 -6.00 0.29 15.62
N SER A 163 -6.36 1.13 16.59
CA SER A 163 -5.82 2.48 16.72
C SER A 163 -4.30 2.50 16.96
N ALA A 164 -3.79 1.52 17.71
CA ALA A 164 -2.36 1.39 17.94
C ALA A 164 -1.62 1.00 16.65
N LEU A 165 -2.20 0.10 15.86
CA LEU A 165 -1.65 -0.28 14.55
C LEU A 165 -1.56 0.93 13.60
N ARG A 166 -2.60 1.77 13.57
CA ARG A 166 -2.59 3.04 12.81
C ARG A 166 -1.48 3.98 13.28
N GLY A 167 -1.27 4.09 14.59
CA GLY A 167 -0.17 4.88 15.17
C GLY A 167 1.22 4.39 14.74
N MET A 168 1.42 3.07 14.64
CA MET A 168 2.67 2.48 14.13
C MET A 168 2.94 2.86 12.66
N PHE A 169 1.91 2.92 11.82
CA PHE A 169 2.07 3.39 10.45
C PHE A 169 2.53 4.85 10.37
N VAL A 170 1.99 5.72 11.21
CA VAL A 170 2.40 7.14 11.26
C VAL A 170 3.85 7.23 11.70
N PHE A 171 4.23 6.56 12.77
CA PHE A 171 5.60 6.58 13.28
C PHE A 171 6.60 6.02 12.25
N GLY A 172 6.33 4.84 11.71
CA GLY A 172 7.16 4.23 10.66
C GLY A 172 7.23 5.10 9.41
N GLY A 173 6.11 5.71 9.03
CA GLY A 173 6.01 6.61 7.89
C GLY A 173 6.89 7.84 8.00
N VAL A 174 7.00 8.46 9.18
CA VAL A 174 7.89 9.61 9.39
C VAL A 174 9.36 9.22 9.16
N LEU A 175 9.79 8.07 9.70
CA LEU A 175 11.14 7.57 9.48
C LEU A 175 11.42 7.29 8.00
N MET A 176 10.49 6.63 7.33
CA MET A 176 10.62 6.31 5.91
C MET A 176 10.48 7.53 5.00
N MET A 177 9.76 8.56 5.41
CA MET A 177 9.71 9.84 4.70
C MET A 177 11.11 10.49 4.63
N LEU A 178 11.86 10.50 5.73
CA LEU A 178 13.22 11.01 5.74
C LEU A 178 14.12 10.21 4.78
N LEU A 179 14.02 8.89 4.81
CA LEU A 179 14.74 8.03 3.87
C LEU A 179 14.34 8.33 2.41
N THR A 180 13.05 8.50 2.14
CA THR A 180 12.54 8.82 0.79
C THR A 180 13.11 10.14 0.28
N ILE A 181 13.20 11.17 1.11
CA ILE A 181 13.81 12.47 0.75
C ILE A 181 15.29 12.28 0.35
N ILE A 182 16.04 11.48 1.12
CA ILE A 182 17.45 11.19 0.82
C ILE A 182 17.55 10.44 -0.51
N LEU A 183 16.69 9.44 -0.75
CA LEU A 183 16.66 8.70 -2.01
C LEU A 183 16.32 9.59 -3.21
N CYS A 184 15.34 10.49 -3.08
CA CYS A 184 15.03 11.47 -4.13
C CYS A 184 16.22 12.37 -4.46
N TRP A 185 16.92 12.84 -3.44
CA TRP A 185 18.15 13.62 -3.64
C TRP A 185 19.22 12.82 -4.40
N CYS A 186 19.44 11.55 -4.01
CA CYS A 186 20.41 10.68 -4.69
C CYS A 186 20.04 10.45 -6.16
N ILE A 187 18.75 10.24 -6.47
CA ILE A 187 18.27 10.03 -7.84
C ILE A 187 18.52 11.28 -8.71
N VAL A 188 18.21 12.47 -8.18
CA VAL A 188 18.44 13.73 -8.90
C VAL A 188 19.93 13.94 -9.18
N LYS A 189 20.78 13.69 -8.18
CA LYS A 189 22.23 13.83 -8.31
C LYS A 189 22.80 12.84 -9.33
N GLU A 190 22.37 11.57 -9.28
CA GLU A 190 22.83 10.57 -10.24
C GLU A 190 22.34 10.86 -11.65
N GLY A 191 21.10 11.33 -11.84
CA GLY A 191 20.60 11.78 -13.11
C GLY A 191 21.43 12.91 -13.71
N GLN A 192 21.83 13.88 -12.91
CA GLN A 192 22.74 14.96 -13.33
C GLN A 192 24.12 14.44 -13.74
N ASN A 193 24.66 13.47 -12.99
CA ASN A 193 25.93 12.85 -13.31
C ASN A 193 25.90 12.11 -14.65
N ILE A 194 24.84 11.35 -14.93
CA ILE A 194 24.65 10.62 -16.19
C ILE A 194 24.56 11.61 -17.36
N LEU A 195 23.79 12.68 -17.22
CA LEU A 195 23.67 13.72 -18.26
C LEU A 195 25.03 14.41 -18.52
N ALA A 196 25.80 14.67 -17.47
CA ALA A 196 27.14 15.27 -17.60
C ALA A 196 28.13 14.34 -18.30
N ARG A 197 28.05 13.02 -18.07
CA ARG A 197 28.89 11.99 -18.74
C ARG A 197 28.54 11.90 -20.21
N ASN A 198 27.26 11.77 -20.57
CA ASN A 198 26.83 11.72 -21.97
C ASN A 198 27.26 12.97 -22.75
N LYS A 199 27.15 14.16 -22.13
CA LYS A 199 27.58 15.40 -22.77
C LYS A 199 29.09 15.46 -23.03
N ARG A 200 29.91 14.75 -22.24
CA ARG A 200 31.37 14.66 -22.47
C ARG A 200 31.73 13.65 -23.57
N GLU A 201 30.92 12.59 -23.73
CA GLU A 201 31.10 11.59 -24.78
C GLU A 201 30.65 12.11 -26.16
N ASP A 202 29.69 13.05 -26.19
CA ASP A 202 29.20 13.67 -27.43
C ASP A 202 30.05 14.87 -27.89
N THR A 203 31.06 15.29 -27.13
CA THR A 203 32.03 16.34 -27.56
C THR A 203 33.26 15.66 -28.15
N PRO A 204 33.48 15.79 -29.51
CA PRO A 204 34.61 15.18 -30.24
C PRO A 204 35.97 15.67 -29.75
#